data_7ccf1ee9de685bfbf6b89d59db9ecf60
#
_entry.id   7ccf1ee9de685bfbf6b89d59db9ecf60
#
_cell.length_a   1.000
_cell.length_b   1.000
_cell.length_c   1.000
_cell.angle_alpha   90.00
_cell.angle_beta   90.00
_cell.angle_gamma   90.00
#
_symmetry.space_group_name_H-M   'P 1'
#
loop_
_entity.id
_entity.type
_entity.pdbx_description
1 polymer ?
#
loop_
_entity_poly.entity_id
_entity_poly.type
_entity_poly.pdbx_seq_one_letter_code
_entity_poly.pdbx_strand_id
1 'polypeptide(L)'
;NLFVKEKSRILKKANDDQTRAVLFKDSYGGSENQFRLLLKYLPDENFKDINLILNNASHDLIEKDKINVLWMHHFVNQEEAKNLGSKDFVDKLDWIVFNSNWNFEKHVYQFKIPETKSVVIKNAIEKINFEEKPKDKISLIYHTTPWRGLVHLLKVFKNLNLENVEL
;
A
#
# COMPACT_ATOMS: atom_id res chain seq x y z
N ASN A 1 -6.92 10.08 10.65
CA ASN A 1 -7.67 9.60 9.53
C ASN A 1 -8.57 8.44 9.97
N LEU A 2 -9.87 8.73 10.18
CA LEU A 2 -10.89 7.78 10.68
C LEU A 2 -10.90 6.45 9.89
N PHE A 3 -10.62 6.53 8.61
CA PHE A 3 -10.69 5.40 7.68
C PHE A 3 -9.63 4.32 7.97
N VAL A 4 -8.43 4.71 8.39
CA VAL A 4 -7.36 3.78 8.73
C VAL A 4 -7.54 3.20 10.13
N LYS A 5 -8.05 4.00 11.07
CA LYS A 5 -8.48 3.49 12.40
C LYS A 5 -9.57 2.44 12.26
N GLU A 6 -10.50 2.66 11.36
CA GLU A 6 -11.59 1.74 11.07
C GLU A 6 -11.08 0.46 10.41
N LYS A 7 -10.16 0.55 9.45
CA LYS A 7 -9.48 -0.61 8.82
C LYS A 7 -8.75 -1.48 9.87
N SER A 8 -7.97 -0.88 10.76
CA SER A 8 -7.26 -1.62 11.82
C SER A 8 -8.21 -2.21 12.86
N ARG A 9 -9.30 -1.49 13.24
CA ARG A 9 -10.36 -2.00 14.12
C ARG A 9 -11.15 -3.15 13.51
N ILE A 10 -11.27 -3.16 12.19
CA ILE A 10 -12.09 -4.17 11.49
C ILE A 10 -11.27 -5.44 11.26
N LEU A 11 -9.96 -5.38 11.13
CA LEU A 11 -9.12 -6.57 11.25
C LEU A 11 -9.31 -7.27 12.61
N LYS A 12 -9.51 -6.51 13.68
CA LYS A 12 -9.89 -7.07 15.01
C LYS A 12 -11.25 -7.75 15.05
N LYS A 13 -12.19 -7.32 14.21
CA LYS A 13 -13.57 -7.86 14.17
C LYS A 13 -13.81 -8.84 13.01
N ALA A 14 -12.86 -8.97 12.09
CA ALA A 14 -13.04 -9.69 10.83
C ALA A 14 -12.95 -11.22 10.94
N ASN A 15 -13.51 -11.81 12.00
CA ASN A 15 -13.95 -13.20 11.94
C ASN A 15 -15.27 -13.37 11.17
N ASP A 16 -15.79 -12.28 10.56
CA ASP A 16 -17.04 -12.27 9.79
C ASP A 16 -16.74 -11.91 8.32
N ASP A 17 -17.04 -12.83 7.41
CA ASP A 17 -16.87 -12.66 5.96
C ASP A 17 -17.61 -11.43 5.39
N GLN A 18 -18.73 -11.02 6.00
CA GLN A 18 -19.47 -9.83 5.59
C GLN A 18 -18.74 -8.54 5.91
N THR A 19 -18.03 -8.47 7.02
CA THR A 19 -17.24 -7.29 7.41
C THR A 19 -16.04 -7.08 6.51
N ARG A 20 -15.41 -8.17 6.02
CA ARG A 20 -14.35 -8.12 5.02
C ARG A 20 -14.83 -7.53 3.70
N ALA A 21 -16.02 -7.91 3.25
CA ALA A 21 -16.59 -7.42 1.99
C ALA A 21 -16.87 -5.91 2.02
N VAL A 22 -17.34 -5.37 3.13
CA VAL A 22 -17.68 -3.94 3.30
C VAL A 22 -16.44 -3.06 3.26
N LEU A 23 -15.32 -3.49 3.86
CA LEU A 23 -14.07 -2.73 3.93
C LEU A 23 -13.45 -2.38 2.59
N PHE A 24 -13.69 -3.22 1.59
CA PHE A 24 -13.01 -3.16 0.31
C PHE A 24 -13.92 -2.68 -0.82
N LYS A 25 -15.21 -2.44 -0.53
CA LYS A 25 -16.18 -2.09 -1.56
C LYS A 25 -15.88 -0.74 -2.23
N ASP A 26 -15.30 0.19 -1.49
CA ASP A 26 -15.21 1.59 -1.91
C ASP A 26 -13.76 2.14 -2.06
N SER A 27 -12.72 1.31 -1.88
CA SER A 27 -11.33 1.77 -1.98
C SER A 27 -10.47 0.82 -2.83
N TYR A 28 -9.94 1.34 -3.95
CA TYR A 28 -9.14 0.60 -4.93
C TYR A 28 -7.71 1.16 -5.06
N GLY A 29 -7.08 1.52 -3.96
CA GLY A 29 -5.69 1.95 -3.94
C GLY A 29 -4.70 0.78 -4.03
N GLY A 30 -3.44 1.08 -4.34
CA GLY A 30 -2.38 0.08 -4.44
C GLY A 30 -2.17 -0.69 -3.13
N SER A 31 -2.23 -0.02 -2.00
CA SER A 31 -2.06 -0.64 -0.68
C SER A 31 -3.21 -1.58 -0.34
N GLU A 32 -4.44 -1.19 -0.67
CA GLU A 32 -5.64 -2.02 -0.50
C GLU A 32 -5.59 -3.28 -1.36
N ASN A 33 -5.09 -3.18 -2.58
CA ASN A 33 -4.91 -4.34 -3.45
C ASN A 33 -3.86 -5.32 -2.90
N GLN A 34 -2.74 -4.82 -2.38
CA GLN A 34 -1.74 -5.67 -1.73
C GLN A 34 -2.32 -6.38 -0.50
N PHE A 35 -3.10 -5.67 0.29
CA PHE A 35 -3.76 -6.25 1.46
C PHE A 35 -4.78 -7.34 1.08
N ARG A 36 -5.57 -7.12 0.01
CA ARG A 36 -6.47 -8.17 -0.53
C ARG A 36 -5.73 -9.42 -0.97
N LEU A 37 -4.60 -9.24 -1.69
CA LEU A 37 -3.76 -10.36 -2.09
C LEU A 37 -3.22 -11.11 -0.87
N LEU A 38 -2.78 -10.40 0.15
CA LEU A 38 -2.32 -11.00 1.40
C LEU A 38 -3.42 -11.86 2.03
N LEU A 39 -4.64 -11.34 2.19
CA LEU A 39 -5.77 -12.07 2.77
C LEU A 39 -6.26 -13.23 1.86
N LYS A 40 -6.09 -13.12 0.55
CA LYS A 40 -6.46 -14.20 -0.39
C LYS A 40 -5.56 -15.42 -0.26
N TYR A 41 -4.26 -15.20 0.00
CA TYR A 41 -3.26 -16.26 -0.04
C TYR A 41 -2.78 -16.74 1.33
N LEU A 42 -3.04 -15.97 2.39
CA LEU A 42 -2.69 -16.36 3.75
C LEU A 42 -3.96 -16.61 4.58
N PRO A 43 -4.08 -17.79 5.22
CA PRO A 43 -5.17 -18.10 6.12
C PRO A 43 -5.23 -17.16 7.33
N ASP A 44 -6.40 -16.98 7.89
CA ASP A 44 -6.64 -16.09 9.05
C ASP A 44 -5.83 -16.46 10.28
N GLU A 45 -5.58 -17.74 10.48
CA GLU A 45 -4.77 -18.25 11.56
C GLU A 45 -3.35 -17.68 11.60
N ASN A 46 -2.79 -17.30 10.44
CA ASN A 46 -1.47 -16.65 10.35
C ASN A 46 -1.45 -15.23 10.94
N PHE A 47 -2.62 -14.62 11.13
CA PHE A 47 -2.75 -13.28 11.69
C PHE A 47 -3.19 -13.27 13.16
N LYS A 48 -3.38 -14.43 13.77
CA LYS A 48 -3.91 -14.53 15.14
C LYS A 48 -3.07 -13.73 16.14
N ASP A 49 -1.75 -13.84 16.04
CA ASP A 49 -0.80 -13.21 16.94
C ASP A 49 -0.11 -11.98 16.33
N ILE A 50 -0.54 -11.56 15.13
CA ILE A 50 0.02 -10.42 14.41
C ILE A 50 -0.99 -9.26 14.40
N ASN A 51 -0.52 -8.08 14.79
CA ASN A 51 -1.21 -6.81 14.55
C ASN A 51 -0.60 -6.15 13.31
N LEU A 52 -1.25 -6.30 12.15
CA LEU A 52 -0.80 -5.70 10.91
C LEU A 52 -1.37 -4.28 10.77
N ILE A 53 -0.48 -3.29 10.86
CA ILE A 53 -0.78 -1.86 10.73
C ILE A 53 -0.46 -1.43 9.31
N LEU A 54 -1.46 -0.96 8.56
CA LEU A 54 -1.27 -0.56 7.17
C LEU A 54 -1.11 0.96 7.06
N ASN A 55 0.03 1.42 6.55
CA ASN A 55 0.34 2.81 6.17
C ASN A 55 0.17 3.89 7.25
N ASN A 56 -0.08 3.56 8.50
CA ASN A 56 -0.33 4.56 9.53
C ASN A 56 0.50 4.31 10.79
N ALA A 57 1.57 5.05 10.92
CA ALA A 57 2.41 5.04 12.12
C ALA A 57 1.71 5.78 13.27
N SER A 58 0.76 5.13 13.96
CA SER A 58 -0.01 5.73 15.06
C SER A 58 0.06 4.89 16.33
N HIS A 59 0.30 5.55 17.47
CA HIS A 59 0.42 4.90 18.78
C HIS A 59 -0.83 4.13 19.21
N ASP A 60 -2.01 4.61 18.82
CA ASP A 60 -3.29 3.99 19.16
C ASP A 60 -3.59 2.70 18.39
N LEU A 61 -2.73 2.37 17.40
CA LEU A 61 -2.80 1.12 16.63
C LEU A 61 -1.89 0.01 17.19
N ILE A 62 -1.05 0.31 18.16
CA ILE A 62 -0.17 -0.68 18.80
C ILE A 62 -0.97 -1.59 19.73
N GLU A 63 -0.76 -2.88 19.64
CA GLU A 63 -1.33 -3.90 20.52
C GLU A 63 -0.23 -4.56 21.35
N LYS A 64 -0.39 -4.55 22.70
CA LYS A 64 0.64 -5.00 23.62
C LYS A 64 0.96 -6.50 23.54
N ASP A 65 -0.06 -7.30 23.26
CA ASP A 65 0.03 -8.78 23.31
C ASP A 65 0.18 -9.39 21.90
N LYS A 66 0.59 -8.57 20.92
CA LYS A 66 0.76 -9.02 19.54
C LYS A 66 2.08 -8.55 18.93
N ILE A 67 2.52 -9.28 17.93
CA ILE A 67 3.61 -8.85 17.05
C ILE A 67 3.12 -7.69 16.21
N ASN A 68 3.63 -6.48 16.46
CA ASN A 68 3.23 -5.26 15.75
C ASN A 68 4.06 -5.10 14.47
N VAL A 69 3.40 -5.24 13.34
CA VAL A 69 4.01 -5.12 12.01
C VAL A 69 3.42 -3.92 11.29
N LEU A 70 4.24 -2.91 11.03
CA LEU A 70 3.84 -1.77 10.22
C LEU A 70 4.19 -2.02 8.75
N TRP A 71 3.19 -2.12 7.88
CA TRP A 71 3.38 -2.24 6.43
C TRP A 71 3.24 -0.88 5.76
N MET A 72 4.38 -0.28 5.37
CA MET A 72 4.48 1.09 4.91
C MET A 72 4.64 1.17 3.38
N HIS A 73 3.64 1.73 2.71
CA HIS A 73 3.68 2.06 1.29
C HIS A 73 3.79 3.57 1.04
N HIS A 74 3.50 4.38 2.07
CA HIS A 74 3.56 5.83 2.00
C HIS A 74 4.99 6.34 1.92
N PHE A 75 5.15 7.54 1.36
CA PHE A 75 6.43 8.22 1.33
C PHE A 75 6.72 8.96 2.66
N VAL A 76 7.99 9.23 2.93
CA VAL A 76 8.46 9.82 4.21
C VAL A 76 7.85 11.18 4.58
N ASN A 77 7.38 11.95 3.59
CA ASN A 77 6.79 13.28 3.83
C ASN A 77 5.28 13.25 4.10
N GLN A 78 4.67 12.07 4.12
CA GLN A 78 3.25 11.94 4.44
C GLN A 78 3.03 11.95 5.95
N GLU A 79 1.91 12.54 6.37
CA GLU A 79 1.58 12.73 7.78
C GLU A 79 1.59 11.42 8.56
N GLU A 80 1.08 10.37 7.92
CA GLU A 80 0.95 9.03 8.47
C GLU A 80 2.30 8.35 8.76
N ALA A 81 3.40 8.85 8.19
CA ALA A 81 4.76 8.32 8.43
C ALA A 81 5.51 9.05 9.56
N LYS A 82 5.04 10.21 10.01
CA LYS A 82 5.80 11.09 10.92
C LYS A 82 6.23 10.46 12.24
N ASN A 83 5.38 9.60 12.82
CA ASN A 83 5.73 8.96 14.10
C ASN A 83 6.86 7.93 13.97
N LEU A 84 7.28 7.56 12.75
CA LEU A 84 8.50 6.79 12.54
C LEU A 84 9.78 7.58 12.97
N GLY A 85 9.70 8.90 13.10
CA GLY A 85 10.75 9.71 13.71
C GLY A 85 10.81 9.64 15.25
N SER A 86 9.83 9.01 15.89
CA SER A 86 9.80 8.81 17.34
C SER A 86 10.38 7.46 17.71
N LYS A 87 11.49 7.48 18.48
CA LYS A 87 12.08 6.24 18.99
C LYS A 87 11.09 5.42 19.82
N ASP A 88 10.28 6.08 20.69
CA ASP A 88 9.26 5.43 21.50
C ASP A 88 8.20 4.70 20.66
N PHE A 89 7.86 5.20 19.49
CA PHE A 89 6.96 4.52 18.58
C PHE A 89 7.64 3.33 17.88
N VAL A 90 8.84 3.55 17.34
CA VAL A 90 9.61 2.52 16.63
C VAL A 90 9.97 1.35 17.56
N ASP A 91 10.25 1.64 18.84
CA ASP A 91 10.56 0.59 19.83
C ASP A 91 9.36 -0.36 20.07
N LYS A 92 8.13 0.11 19.88
CA LYS A 92 6.90 -0.68 20.03
C LYS A 92 6.54 -1.52 18.81
N LEU A 93 7.20 -1.30 17.69
CA LEU A 93 7.07 -2.13 16.50
C LEU A 93 8.06 -3.30 16.57
N ASP A 94 7.61 -4.47 16.18
CA ASP A 94 8.49 -5.62 15.97
C ASP A 94 9.11 -5.57 14.58
N TRP A 95 8.31 -5.23 13.58
CA TRP A 95 8.76 -5.13 12.20
C TRP A 95 8.16 -3.94 11.45
N ILE A 96 8.96 -3.38 10.53
CA ILE A 96 8.53 -2.39 9.56
C ILE A 96 8.79 -2.97 8.16
N VAL A 97 7.72 -3.18 7.40
CA VAL A 97 7.78 -3.73 6.05
C VAL A 97 7.65 -2.60 5.05
N PHE A 98 8.62 -2.49 4.14
CA PHE A 98 8.62 -1.53 3.04
C PHE A 98 8.37 -2.24 1.70
N ASN A 99 7.70 -1.57 0.77
CA ASN A 99 7.37 -2.13 -0.53
C ASN A 99 8.50 -2.05 -1.58
N SER A 100 9.61 -1.38 -1.27
CA SER A 100 10.77 -1.25 -2.15
C SER A 100 12.03 -0.85 -1.38
N ASN A 101 13.21 -1.15 -1.93
CA ASN A 101 14.48 -0.69 -1.38
C ASN A 101 14.55 0.84 -1.30
N TRP A 102 14.05 1.53 -2.32
CA TRP A 102 14.01 2.98 -2.33
C TRP A 102 13.18 3.55 -1.16
N ASN A 103 11.99 2.98 -0.91
CA ASN A 103 11.15 3.42 0.21
C ASN A 103 11.81 3.12 1.57
N PHE A 104 12.40 1.93 1.72
CA PHE A 104 13.20 1.55 2.88
C PHE A 104 14.34 2.55 3.14
N GLU A 105 15.21 2.80 2.15
CA GLU A 105 16.35 3.72 2.27
C GLU A 105 15.92 5.12 2.69
N LYS A 106 14.84 5.65 2.08
CA LYS A 106 14.32 6.98 2.42
C LYS A 106 13.84 7.08 3.86
N HIS A 107 13.12 6.07 4.35
CA HIS A 107 12.62 6.05 5.73
C HIS A 107 13.75 5.84 6.74
N VAL A 108 14.66 4.90 6.49
CA VAL A 108 15.82 4.65 7.35
C VAL A 108 16.68 5.91 7.45
N TYR A 109 16.97 6.56 6.34
CA TYR A 109 17.76 7.81 6.33
C TYR A 109 17.06 8.94 7.07
N GLN A 110 15.78 9.19 6.76
CA GLN A 110 15.01 10.31 7.31
C GLN A 110 14.72 10.16 8.80
N PHE A 111 14.31 8.97 9.23
CA PHE A 111 13.82 8.74 10.59
C PHE A 111 14.80 7.99 11.48
N LYS A 112 15.97 7.61 10.97
CA LYS A 112 16.99 6.83 11.69
C LYS A 112 16.47 5.51 12.25
N ILE A 113 15.61 4.85 11.48
CA ILE A 113 15.02 3.57 11.85
C ILE A 113 16.11 2.49 11.87
N PRO A 114 16.16 1.61 12.90
CA PRO A 114 17.08 0.49 12.91
C PRO A 114 16.81 -0.49 11.75
N GLU A 115 17.84 -0.77 10.97
CA GLU A 115 17.71 -1.72 9.85
C GLU A 115 17.32 -3.12 10.32
N THR A 116 17.69 -3.48 11.54
CA THR A 116 17.35 -4.77 12.17
C THR A 116 15.86 -4.99 12.40
N LYS A 117 15.07 -3.90 12.39
CA LYS A 117 13.60 -3.94 12.47
C LYS A 117 12.91 -3.81 11.12
N SER A 118 13.67 -3.70 10.04
CA SER A 118 13.14 -3.33 8.73
C SER A 118 13.36 -4.45 7.71
N VAL A 119 12.34 -4.67 6.87
CA VAL A 119 12.41 -5.65 5.78
C VAL A 119 11.75 -5.09 4.53
N VAL A 120 12.25 -5.48 3.36
CA VAL A 120 11.64 -5.12 2.09
C VAL A 120 10.89 -6.32 1.52
N ILE A 121 9.57 -6.18 1.40
CA ILE A 121 8.70 -7.13 0.72
C ILE A 121 8.02 -6.38 -0.42
N LYS A 122 8.43 -6.70 -1.65
CA LYS A 122 7.90 -6.03 -2.85
C LYS A 122 6.43 -6.35 -3.05
N ASN A 123 5.71 -5.41 -3.67
CA ASN A 123 4.33 -5.63 -4.07
C ASN A 123 4.21 -6.82 -5.01
N ALA A 124 3.18 -7.62 -4.81
CA ALA A 124 2.84 -8.75 -5.66
C ALA A 124 1.72 -8.37 -6.63
N ILE A 125 1.63 -9.12 -7.71
CA ILE A 125 0.49 -9.10 -8.63
C ILE A 125 0.06 -10.53 -8.90
N GLU A 126 -1.21 -10.71 -9.25
CA GLU A 126 -1.68 -11.99 -9.77
C GLU A 126 -1.09 -12.24 -11.16
N LYS A 127 -0.98 -13.51 -11.53
CA LYS A 127 -0.53 -13.89 -12.86
C LYS A 127 -1.50 -13.30 -13.90
N ILE A 128 -0.96 -12.50 -14.80
CA ILE A 128 -1.68 -11.95 -15.94
C ILE A 128 -1.46 -12.88 -17.13
N ASN A 129 -2.54 -13.30 -17.79
CA ASN A 129 -2.43 -14.03 -19.03
C ASN A 129 -1.87 -13.11 -20.11
N PHE A 130 -0.95 -13.65 -20.91
CA PHE A 130 -0.40 -12.91 -22.03
C PHE A 130 -1.46 -12.84 -23.14
N GLU A 131 -1.71 -11.64 -23.64
CA GLU A 131 -2.50 -11.39 -24.84
C GLU A 131 -1.62 -10.73 -25.90
N GLU A 132 -1.80 -11.12 -27.15
CA GLU A 132 -1.08 -10.50 -28.25
C GLU A 132 -1.54 -9.05 -28.42
N LYS A 133 -0.57 -8.15 -28.51
CA LYS A 133 -0.87 -6.74 -28.76
C LYS A 133 -1.25 -6.54 -30.22
N PRO A 134 -2.21 -5.62 -30.52
CA PRO A 134 -2.45 -5.19 -31.89
C PRO A 134 -1.14 -4.69 -32.53
N LYS A 135 -0.90 -5.06 -33.78
CA LYS A 135 0.33 -4.66 -34.50
C LYS A 135 0.16 -3.35 -35.29
N ASP A 136 -1.07 -2.96 -35.50
CA ASP A 136 -1.50 -1.83 -36.32
C ASP A 136 -1.73 -0.53 -35.54
N LYS A 137 -1.76 -0.62 -34.20
CA LYS A 137 -2.00 0.54 -33.35
C LYS A 137 -1.16 0.51 -32.06
N ILE A 138 -0.92 1.68 -31.49
CA ILE A 138 -0.29 1.90 -30.19
C ILE A 138 -1.37 2.37 -29.22
N SER A 139 -1.66 1.56 -28.19
CA SER A 139 -2.58 1.94 -27.12
C SER A 139 -1.80 2.49 -25.93
N LEU A 140 -2.09 3.72 -25.54
CA LEU A 140 -1.57 4.37 -24.36
C LEU A 140 -2.57 4.23 -23.22
N ILE A 141 -2.09 3.97 -22.00
CA ILE A 141 -2.94 3.83 -20.83
C ILE A 141 -2.50 4.83 -19.76
N TYR A 142 -3.47 5.59 -19.26
CA TYR A 142 -3.32 6.41 -18.07
C TYR A 142 -4.10 5.78 -16.91
N HIS A 143 -3.42 5.18 -15.95
CA HIS A 143 -4.06 4.40 -14.87
C HIS A 143 -3.93 5.01 -13.47
N THR A 144 -3.43 6.23 -13.36
CA THR A 144 -3.30 6.93 -12.08
C THR A 144 -4.43 7.95 -11.86
N THR A 145 -4.43 8.60 -10.69
CA THR A 145 -5.44 9.61 -10.36
C THR A 145 -5.35 10.83 -11.28
N PRO A 146 -6.47 11.42 -11.75
CA PRO A 146 -6.49 12.48 -12.76
C PRO A 146 -5.60 13.69 -12.46
N TRP A 147 -5.51 14.08 -11.19
CA TRP A 147 -4.66 15.22 -10.77
C TRP A 147 -3.14 14.96 -10.86
N ARG A 148 -2.72 13.73 -11.16
CA ARG A 148 -1.30 13.39 -11.33
C ARG A 148 -0.81 13.56 -12.77
N GLY A 149 -1.41 14.48 -13.52
CA GLY A 149 -0.91 14.88 -14.83
C GLY A 149 -1.77 14.49 -16.03
N LEU A 150 -3.00 13.95 -15.84
CA LEU A 150 -3.90 13.60 -16.95
C LEU A 150 -4.13 14.79 -17.88
N VAL A 151 -4.32 16.00 -17.34
CA VAL A 151 -4.54 17.22 -18.14
C VAL A 151 -3.36 17.53 -19.06
N HIS A 152 -2.12 17.32 -18.57
CA HIS A 152 -0.92 17.50 -19.37
C HIS A 152 -0.82 16.45 -20.47
N LEU A 153 -1.08 15.18 -20.13
CA LEU A 153 -1.09 14.09 -21.10
C LEU A 153 -2.10 14.34 -22.21
N LEU A 154 -3.34 14.71 -21.89
CA LEU A 154 -4.39 14.99 -22.87
C LEU A 154 -4.01 16.17 -23.80
N LYS A 155 -3.39 17.23 -23.27
CA LYS A 155 -2.91 18.35 -24.08
C LYS A 155 -1.83 17.91 -25.07
N VAL A 156 -0.85 17.13 -24.61
CA VAL A 156 0.22 16.61 -25.48
C VAL A 156 -0.37 15.66 -26.51
N PHE A 157 -1.20 14.71 -26.10
CA PHE A 157 -1.82 13.72 -26.97
C PHE A 157 -2.63 14.37 -28.09
N LYS A 158 -3.46 15.36 -27.75
CA LYS A 158 -4.24 16.13 -28.77
C LYS A 158 -3.36 16.81 -29.82
N ASN A 159 -2.15 17.25 -29.43
CA ASN A 159 -1.24 17.96 -30.34
C ASN A 159 -0.36 17.02 -31.18
N LEU A 160 -0.26 15.73 -30.81
CA LEU A 160 0.58 14.78 -31.54
C LEU A 160 0.00 14.39 -32.92
N ASN A 161 -1.33 14.46 -33.07
CA ASN A 161 -2.07 14.13 -34.31
C ASN A 161 -1.59 12.83 -34.99
N LEU A 162 -1.46 11.76 -34.20
CA LEU A 162 -1.00 10.44 -34.65
C LEU A 162 -2.21 9.57 -35.03
N GLU A 163 -2.22 9.03 -36.26
CA GLU A 163 -3.36 8.27 -36.80
C GLU A 163 -3.51 6.88 -36.14
N ASN A 164 -2.43 6.28 -35.69
CA ASN A 164 -2.42 4.90 -35.17
C ASN A 164 -2.18 4.83 -33.65
N VAL A 165 -2.48 5.89 -32.91
CA VAL A 165 -2.33 5.97 -31.46
C VAL A 165 -3.66 6.29 -30.80
N GLU A 166 -4.02 5.53 -29.79
CA GLU A 166 -5.22 5.78 -28.95
C GLU A 166 -4.80 5.94 -27.47
N LEU A 167 -5.63 6.68 -26.70
CA LEU A 167 -5.45 6.90 -25.26
C LEU A 167 -6.74 6.50 -24.52
#